data_01168b47a240f7fdb675d58daf690f8a
#
_entry.id   01168b47a240f7fdb675d58daf690f8a
#
_cell.length_a   1.000
_cell.length_b   1.000
_cell.length_c   1.000
_cell.angle_alpha   90.00
_cell.angle_beta   90.00
_cell.angle_gamma   90.00
#
_symmetry.space_group_name_H-M   'P 1'
#
loop_
_entity.id
_entity.type
_entity.pdbx_description
1 polymer ?
#
loop_
_entity_poly.entity_id
_entity_poly.type
_entity_poly.pdbx_seq_one_letter_code
_entity_poly.pdbx_strand_id
1 'polypeptide(L)'
;MTTMSKNTMNPGLLRLMRLLLAAAALWLLAMPAARANTCTVAMTDIDFGVISPLAKTDYTARGTLTVTCNWTLGQSPLLLPAANVCVNLGTGSGGGTGDPRYMTNGGRRLGFNLYGDPSYTAAWLWGGNTSTIGAKPIAGTLIGLLALGGVTQSVTIYGRIPAASLAGVGTTGNLDTVYTANFAGHGTLQYVFGADKPCTSGTTVAFSFQARATATNNCLISASNLVFGSGSPLSERRASAPLNVTCTANSSYQISMDGGASGNPAARTMKNSVTGETLGYRISATPDGPLWGNGSAGTTVYTGTGNGATQAVMMHGLVPRQRAPTPGNYRDTITVQLTF
;
A
#
# COMPACT_ATOMS: atom_id res chain seq x y z
N MET A 1 -9.96 86.18 -45.26
CA MET A 1 -9.76 86.14 -43.77
C MET A 1 -11.02 85.59 -43.17
N THR A 2 -11.01 84.26 -42.85
CA THR A 2 -12.16 83.54 -42.27
C THR A 2 -11.87 83.34 -40.81
N THR A 3 -12.59 83.94 -39.92
CA THR A 3 -12.49 83.84 -38.45
C THR A 3 -13.10 82.52 -37.99
N MET A 4 -12.24 81.61 -37.45
CA MET A 4 -12.69 80.39 -36.74
C MET A 4 -13.32 80.78 -35.41
N SER A 5 -14.62 80.54 -35.27
CA SER A 5 -15.39 80.69 -34.01
C SER A 5 -14.94 79.54 -33.08
N LYS A 6 -14.29 79.84 -31.95
CA LYS A 6 -14.05 78.91 -30.85
C LYS A 6 -15.31 78.61 -30.11
N ASN A 7 -15.94 77.49 -30.39
CA ASN A 7 -17.05 77.00 -29.62
C ASN A 7 -16.54 76.53 -28.23
N THR A 8 -16.66 77.38 -27.22
CA THR A 8 -16.35 77.01 -25.82
C THR A 8 -17.55 76.27 -25.26
N MET A 9 -17.37 75.01 -25.05
CA MET A 9 -18.36 74.10 -24.45
C MET A 9 -18.74 74.59 -23.05
N ASN A 10 -20.05 74.68 -22.79
CA ASN A 10 -20.62 75.17 -21.52
C ASN A 10 -20.05 74.38 -20.33
N PRO A 11 -19.45 75.01 -19.28
CA PRO A 11 -18.82 74.32 -18.14
C PRO A 11 -19.81 73.46 -17.36
N GLY A 12 -21.10 73.70 -17.42
CA GLY A 12 -22.13 72.84 -16.84
C GLY A 12 -22.29 71.52 -17.59
N LEU A 13 -22.19 71.54 -18.92
CA LEU A 13 -22.26 70.32 -19.76
C LEU A 13 -21.01 69.43 -19.54
N LEU A 14 -19.86 70.02 -19.33
CA LEU A 14 -18.60 69.30 -19.04
C LEU A 14 -18.66 68.62 -17.67
N ARG A 15 -19.26 69.25 -16.65
CA ARG A 15 -19.46 68.63 -15.33
C ARG A 15 -20.47 67.47 -15.38
N LEU A 16 -21.55 67.61 -16.11
CA LEU A 16 -22.59 66.63 -16.30
C LEU A 16 -21.97 65.34 -16.99
N MET A 17 -21.18 65.57 -18.04
CA MET A 17 -20.53 64.52 -18.79
C MET A 17 -19.49 63.78 -17.94
N ARG A 18 -18.73 64.46 -17.07
CA ARG A 18 -17.82 63.84 -16.11
C ARG A 18 -18.56 63.05 -15.04
N LEU A 19 -19.70 63.51 -14.55
CA LEU A 19 -20.50 62.74 -13.58
C LEU A 19 -21.14 61.52 -14.22
N LEU A 20 -21.61 61.59 -15.47
CA LEU A 20 -22.13 60.42 -16.20
C LEU A 20 -21.06 59.43 -16.54
N LEU A 21 -19.83 59.83 -16.88
CA LEU A 21 -18.68 58.95 -17.10
C LEU A 21 -18.22 58.32 -15.81
N ALA A 22 -18.21 59.04 -14.69
CA ALA A 22 -17.88 58.48 -13.38
C ALA A 22 -18.93 57.47 -12.90
N ALA A 23 -20.23 57.75 -13.11
CA ALA A 23 -21.31 56.82 -12.80
C ALA A 23 -21.27 55.55 -13.68
N ALA A 24 -20.98 55.71 -14.98
CA ALA A 24 -20.78 54.55 -15.89
C ALA A 24 -19.55 53.72 -15.52
N ALA A 25 -18.44 54.35 -15.09
CA ALA A 25 -17.26 53.65 -14.60
C ALA A 25 -17.53 52.91 -13.29
N LEU A 26 -18.29 53.51 -12.35
CA LEU A 26 -18.72 52.82 -11.14
C LEU A 26 -19.65 51.62 -11.45
N TRP A 27 -20.53 51.75 -12.43
CA TRP A 27 -21.42 50.67 -12.88
C TRP A 27 -20.63 49.50 -13.51
N LEU A 28 -19.59 49.81 -14.28
CA LEU A 28 -18.69 48.79 -14.88
C LEU A 28 -17.84 48.07 -13.82
N LEU A 29 -17.47 48.75 -12.73
CA LEU A 29 -16.75 48.16 -11.59
C LEU A 29 -17.67 47.34 -10.67
N ALA A 30 -18.97 47.58 -10.71
CA ALA A 30 -19.97 46.86 -9.91
C ALA A 30 -20.59 45.67 -10.65
N MET A 31 -20.12 45.32 -11.86
CA MET A 31 -20.58 44.09 -12.53
C MET A 31 -20.11 42.89 -11.73
N PRO A 32 -21.02 42.07 -11.15
CA PRO A 32 -20.64 40.85 -10.50
C PRO A 32 -19.92 39.98 -11.54
N ALA A 33 -18.73 39.49 -11.21
CA ALA A 33 -18.02 38.55 -12.07
C ALA A 33 -19.00 37.44 -12.49
N ALA A 34 -19.19 37.27 -13.78
CA ALA A 34 -20.10 36.28 -14.33
C ALA A 34 -19.63 34.90 -13.80
N ARG A 35 -20.33 34.38 -12.80
CA ARG A 35 -20.02 33.05 -12.25
C ARG A 35 -20.50 32.02 -13.27
N ALA A 36 -19.58 31.31 -13.89
CA ALA A 36 -19.92 30.21 -14.76
C ALA A 36 -20.35 29.00 -13.90
N ASN A 37 -21.23 28.18 -14.45
CA ASN A 37 -21.50 26.85 -13.87
C ASN A 37 -20.20 26.06 -13.77
N THR A 38 -19.89 25.53 -12.59
CA THR A 38 -18.63 24.81 -12.34
C THR A 38 -18.85 23.57 -11.51
N CYS A 39 -18.06 22.50 -11.80
CA CYS A 39 -17.95 21.37 -10.90
C CYS A 39 -16.50 21.26 -10.38
N THR A 40 -16.37 20.85 -9.13
CA THR A 40 -15.11 20.56 -8.45
C THR A 40 -15.12 19.12 -7.96
N VAL A 41 -13.94 18.57 -7.75
CA VAL A 41 -13.78 17.20 -7.27
C VAL A 41 -12.68 17.14 -6.22
N ALA A 42 -12.88 16.34 -5.19
CA ALA A 42 -11.90 16.02 -4.17
C ALA A 42 -11.94 14.53 -3.87
N MET A 43 -10.78 13.96 -3.57
CA MET A 43 -10.63 12.57 -3.14
C MET A 43 -9.74 12.54 -1.90
N THR A 44 -10.16 11.80 -0.88
CA THR A 44 -9.30 11.53 0.28
C THR A 44 -8.26 10.49 -0.08
N ASP A 45 -7.12 10.53 0.62
CA ASP A 45 -6.10 9.50 0.49
C ASP A 45 -6.65 8.11 0.86
N ILE A 46 -6.09 7.08 0.23
CA ILE A 46 -6.38 5.67 0.51
C ILE A 46 -5.21 5.10 1.33
N ASP A 47 -5.44 4.88 2.61
CA ASP A 47 -4.44 4.31 3.51
C ASP A 47 -4.80 2.86 3.88
N PHE A 48 -4.00 1.91 3.43
CA PHE A 48 -4.15 0.49 3.78
C PHE A 48 -3.59 0.17 5.17
N GLY A 49 -2.92 1.15 5.81
CA GLY A 49 -2.27 0.96 7.09
C GLY A 49 -1.06 0.03 7.02
N VAL A 50 -0.88 -0.70 8.11
CA VAL A 50 0.22 -1.67 8.25
C VAL A 50 -0.20 -3.01 7.65
N ILE A 51 0.62 -3.52 6.74
CA ILE A 51 0.40 -4.81 6.05
C ILE A 51 1.57 -5.75 6.31
N SER A 52 1.29 -7.04 6.47
CA SER A 52 2.33 -8.07 6.51
C SER A 52 2.49 -8.71 5.13
N PRO A 53 3.68 -8.66 4.52
CA PRO A 53 3.95 -9.37 3.26
C PRO A 53 3.79 -10.89 3.36
N LEU A 54 3.81 -11.45 4.56
CA LEU A 54 3.63 -12.87 4.81
C LEU A 54 2.16 -13.27 5.03
N ALA A 55 1.22 -12.31 5.04
CA ALA A 55 -0.20 -12.58 5.18
C ALA A 55 -0.74 -13.31 3.94
N LYS A 56 -1.76 -14.14 4.17
CA LYS A 56 -2.48 -14.89 3.12
C LYS A 56 -3.89 -14.37 2.90
N THR A 57 -4.15 -13.16 3.36
CA THR A 57 -5.45 -12.48 3.28
C THR A 57 -5.30 -11.14 2.58
N ASP A 58 -6.37 -10.69 1.95
CA ASP A 58 -6.41 -9.37 1.33
C ASP A 58 -6.41 -8.26 2.38
N TYR A 59 -5.83 -7.11 2.02
CA TYR A 59 -5.98 -5.87 2.77
C TYR A 59 -6.92 -4.94 2.03
N THR A 60 -7.78 -4.26 2.79
CA THR A 60 -8.76 -3.33 2.24
C THR A 60 -8.66 -1.96 2.90
N ALA A 61 -8.96 -0.93 2.13
CA ALA A 61 -9.02 0.45 2.60
C ALA A 61 -10.21 1.17 1.95
N ARG A 62 -10.55 2.36 2.45
CA ARG A 62 -11.63 3.17 1.92
C ARG A 62 -11.19 4.62 1.82
N GLY A 63 -11.74 5.32 0.83
CA GLY A 63 -11.66 6.76 0.71
C GLY A 63 -12.99 7.33 0.26
N THR A 64 -13.11 8.64 0.26
CA THR A 64 -14.31 9.35 -0.15
C THR A 64 -14.00 10.23 -1.35
N LEU A 65 -14.69 9.98 -2.45
CA LEU A 65 -14.72 10.83 -3.63
C LEU A 65 -15.90 11.78 -3.50
N THR A 66 -15.65 13.08 -3.55
CA THR A 66 -16.68 14.13 -3.44
C THR A 66 -16.68 14.99 -4.69
N VAL A 67 -17.83 15.14 -5.32
CA VAL A 67 -18.04 16.03 -6.47
C VAL A 67 -19.07 17.08 -6.06
N THR A 68 -18.75 18.36 -6.29
CA THR A 68 -19.65 19.50 -6.04
C THR A 68 -19.83 20.27 -7.32
N CYS A 69 -21.09 20.42 -7.78
CA CYS A 69 -21.44 21.23 -8.93
C CYS A 69 -22.28 22.44 -8.49
N ASN A 70 -21.90 23.63 -8.93
CA ASN A 70 -22.58 24.89 -8.65
C ASN A 70 -23.23 25.41 -9.93
N TRP A 71 -24.47 25.88 -9.80
CA TRP A 71 -25.23 26.50 -10.87
C TRP A 71 -25.40 28.00 -10.63
N THR A 72 -25.48 28.76 -11.72
CA THR A 72 -25.75 30.18 -11.68
C THR A 72 -27.05 30.48 -12.42
N LEU A 73 -27.85 31.43 -11.87
CA LEU A 73 -29.08 31.91 -12.50
C LEU A 73 -28.80 32.40 -13.93
N GLY A 74 -29.67 32.05 -14.87
CA GLY A 74 -29.58 32.44 -16.28
C GLY A 74 -28.69 31.56 -17.17
N GLN A 75 -27.92 30.61 -16.57
CA GLN A 75 -27.04 29.69 -17.31
C GLN A 75 -27.56 28.26 -17.30
N SER A 76 -28.62 27.97 -16.57
CA SER A 76 -29.19 26.62 -16.42
C SER A 76 -30.71 26.67 -16.36
N PRO A 77 -31.45 25.59 -16.67
CA PRO A 77 -32.88 25.48 -16.43
C PRO A 77 -33.24 25.84 -14.99
N LEU A 78 -34.28 26.63 -14.82
CA LEU A 78 -34.63 27.26 -13.54
C LEU A 78 -35.05 26.24 -12.48
N LEU A 79 -35.65 25.11 -12.87
CA LEU A 79 -36.28 24.16 -11.93
C LEU A 79 -35.43 22.98 -11.56
N LEU A 80 -34.76 22.33 -12.51
CA LEU A 80 -33.96 21.13 -12.29
C LEU A 80 -32.65 21.20 -13.09
N PRO A 81 -31.69 22.04 -12.67
CA PRO A 81 -30.38 22.04 -13.31
C PRO A 81 -29.69 20.73 -13.09
N ALA A 82 -29.09 20.17 -14.13
CA ALA A 82 -28.38 18.89 -14.08
C ALA A 82 -26.95 19.04 -14.59
N ALA A 83 -26.05 18.25 -14.04
CA ALA A 83 -24.68 18.08 -14.51
C ALA A 83 -24.36 16.59 -14.62
N ASN A 84 -23.99 16.14 -15.79
CA ASN A 84 -23.44 14.80 -15.98
C ASN A 84 -21.95 14.82 -15.74
N VAL A 85 -21.48 13.90 -14.92
CA VAL A 85 -20.10 13.81 -14.45
C VAL A 85 -19.52 12.43 -14.70
N CYS A 86 -18.24 12.39 -15.09
CA CYS A 86 -17.43 11.19 -15.19
C CYS A 86 -16.10 11.43 -14.47
N VAL A 87 -15.85 10.68 -13.40
CA VAL A 87 -14.58 10.77 -12.67
C VAL A 87 -13.68 9.64 -13.14
N ASN A 88 -12.64 10.00 -13.88
CA ASN A 88 -11.69 9.09 -14.49
C ASN A 88 -10.47 8.93 -13.60
N LEU A 89 -9.88 7.73 -13.60
CA LEU A 89 -8.65 7.41 -12.90
C LEU A 89 -7.67 6.64 -13.79
N GLY A 90 -6.45 7.13 -13.89
CA GLY A 90 -5.35 6.46 -14.56
C GLY A 90 -4.63 5.45 -13.67
N THR A 91 -3.40 5.09 -14.07
CA THR A 91 -2.58 4.07 -13.41
C THR A 91 -1.90 4.56 -12.12
N GLY A 92 -1.75 5.88 -11.95
CA GLY A 92 -0.94 6.48 -10.89
C GLY A 92 0.56 6.41 -11.17
N SER A 93 1.37 6.94 -10.25
CA SER A 93 2.84 7.03 -10.39
C SER A 93 3.56 5.68 -10.47
N GLY A 94 2.94 4.60 -9.98
CA GLY A 94 3.51 3.25 -10.05
C GLY A 94 3.45 2.61 -11.43
N GLY A 95 2.71 3.23 -12.37
CA GLY A 95 2.54 2.74 -13.73
C GLY A 95 1.72 1.43 -13.79
N GLY A 96 1.88 0.68 -14.86
CA GLY A 96 1.14 -0.54 -15.16
C GLY A 96 0.02 -0.31 -16.17
N THR A 97 -0.84 -1.28 -16.33
CA THR A 97 -2.02 -1.22 -17.24
C THR A 97 -3.27 -0.70 -16.55
N GLY A 98 -3.22 -0.52 -15.21
CA GLY A 98 -4.38 -0.17 -14.37
C GLY A 98 -5.06 -1.37 -13.70
N ASP A 99 -4.66 -2.60 -14.06
CA ASP A 99 -5.02 -3.84 -13.38
C ASP A 99 -3.85 -4.83 -13.42
N PRO A 100 -3.10 -4.97 -12.32
CA PRO A 100 -3.15 -4.11 -11.13
C PRO A 100 -2.50 -2.74 -11.35
N ARG A 101 -2.84 -1.78 -10.50
CA ARG A 101 -2.04 -0.60 -10.20
C ARG A 101 -0.94 -0.95 -9.22
N TYR A 102 0.07 -0.12 -9.14
CA TYR A 102 1.20 -0.36 -8.23
C TYR A 102 1.47 0.82 -7.30
N MET A 103 1.60 0.53 -6.01
CA MET A 103 2.36 1.36 -5.08
C MET A 103 3.83 0.97 -5.18
N THR A 104 4.74 1.91 -5.03
CA THR A 104 6.18 1.66 -5.20
C THR A 104 6.99 2.16 -4.01
N ASN A 105 8.12 1.48 -3.77
CA ASN A 105 9.22 1.97 -2.95
C ASN A 105 10.54 1.62 -3.67
N GLY A 106 11.22 2.64 -4.19
CA GLY A 106 12.36 2.43 -5.07
C GLY A 106 11.98 1.58 -6.28
N GLY A 107 12.69 0.49 -6.55
CA GLY A 107 12.39 -0.46 -7.63
C GLY A 107 11.34 -1.53 -7.30
N ARG A 108 10.81 -1.55 -6.06
CA ARG A 108 9.84 -2.56 -5.61
C ARG A 108 8.41 -2.12 -5.89
N ARG A 109 7.53 -3.09 -6.11
CA ARG A 109 6.13 -2.84 -6.45
C ARG A 109 5.19 -3.65 -5.55
N LEU A 110 4.08 -3.03 -5.15
CA LEU A 110 2.97 -3.65 -4.43
C LEU A 110 1.70 -3.45 -5.26
N GLY A 111 1.11 -4.53 -5.77
CA GLY A 111 -0.10 -4.47 -6.58
C GLY A 111 -1.34 -4.18 -5.74
N PHE A 112 -2.18 -3.27 -6.22
CA PHE A 112 -3.47 -2.94 -5.62
C PHE A 112 -4.46 -2.48 -6.68
N ASN A 113 -5.74 -2.34 -6.28
CA ASN A 113 -6.72 -1.66 -7.13
C ASN A 113 -7.75 -0.88 -6.32
N LEU A 114 -8.48 -0.02 -7.04
CA LEU A 114 -9.54 0.84 -6.51
C LEU A 114 -10.85 0.54 -7.24
N TYR A 115 -11.94 0.48 -6.49
CA TYR A 115 -13.25 0.05 -6.96
C TYR A 115 -14.35 1.00 -6.49
N GLY A 116 -15.39 1.12 -7.28
CA GLY A 116 -16.61 1.86 -6.91
C GLY A 116 -17.58 1.06 -6.04
N ASP A 117 -17.29 -0.25 -5.77
CA ASP A 117 -18.18 -1.15 -5.05
C ASP A 117 -17.38 -2.13 -4.16
N PRO A 118 -17.89 -2.52 -2.96
CA PRO A 118 -17.20 -3.40 -2.04
C PRO A 118 -17.12 -4.87 -2.48
N SER A 119 -17.70 -5.25 -3.60
CA SER A 119 -17.56 -6.60 -4.18
C SER A 119 -16.18 -6.85 -4.79
N TYR A 120 -15.41 -5.79 -5.05
CA TYR A 120 -14.08 -5.85 -5.68
C TYR A 120 -14.04 -6.60 -7.01
N THR A 121 -15.13 -6.59 -7.77
CA THR A 121 -15.21 -7.24 -9.08
C THR A 121 -14.68 -6.33 -10.19
N ALA A 122 -14.25 -6.93 -11.31
CA ALA A 122 -13.77 -6.20 -12.46
C ALA A 122 -14.81 -5.20 -13.04
N ALA A 123 -16.10 -5.48 -12.86
CA ALA A 123 -17.19 -4.60 -13.31
C ALA A 123 -17.19 -3.23 -12.61
N TRP A 124 -16.65 -3.17 -11.39
CA TRP A 124 -16.57 -1.97 -10.56
C TRP A 124 -15.15 -1.41 -10.45
N LEU A 125 -14.20 -1.95 -11.23
CA LEU A 125 -12.85 -1.43 -11.28
C LEU A 125 -12.86 0.02 -11.77
N TRP A 126 -12.35 0.93 -10.92
CA TRP A 126 -12.33 2.35 -11.26
C TRP A 126 -11.23 2.64 -12.29
N GLY A 127 -11.62 3.20 -13.41
CA GLY A 127 -10.73 3.56 -14.52
C GLY A 127 -11.18 4.82 -15.25
N GLY A 128 -10.97 4.86 -16.53
CA GLY A 128 -11.33 6.00 -17.37
C GLY A 128 -12.10 5.59 -18.63
N ASN A 129 -12.66 6.58 -19.32
CA ASN A 129 -13.39 6.39 -20.57
C ASN A 129 -12.54 5.74 -21.67
N THR A 130 -11.21 5.85 -21.60
CA THR A 130 -10.25 5.30 -22.56
C THR A 130 -9.55 4.04 -22.04
N SER A 131 -10.04 3.45 -20.95
CA SER A 131 -9.43 2.26 -20.37
C SER A 131 -9.60 1.04 -21.27
N THR A 132 -8.49 0.38 -21.61
CA THR A 132 -8.46 -0.85 -22.43
C THR A 132 -8.74 -2.11 -21.62
N ILE A 133 -8.75 -2.03 -20.28
CA ILE A 133 -8.91 -3.17 -19.35
C ILE A 133 -10.34 -3.36 -18.85
N GLY A 134 -11.32 -2.69 -19.44
CA GLY A 134 -12.72 -2.75 -19.00
C GLY A 134 -13.05 -1.96 -17.76
N ALA A 135 -12.06 -1.31 -17.14
CA ALA A 135 -12.28 -0.37 -16.03
C ALA A 135 -13.07 0.85 -16.51
N LYS A 136 -14.01 1.31 -15.67
CA LYS A 136 -14.95 2.38 -16.04
C LYS A 136 -14.77 3.60 -15.15
N PRO A 137 -15.11 4.81 -15.65
CA PRO A 137 -15.20 5.99 -14.79
C PRO A 137 -16.35 5.81 -13.79
N ILE A 138 -16.25 6.50 -12.67
CA ILE A 138 -17.40 6.67 -11.77
C ILE A 138 -18.24 7.78 -12.40
N ALA A 139 -19.40 7.42 -12.92
CA ALA A 139 -20.30 8.32 -13.64
C ALA A 139 -21.61 8.52 -12.88
N GLY A 140 -22.19 9.71 -13.02
CA GLY A 140 -23.46 10.03 -12.41
C GLY A 140 -24.04 11.35 -12.94
N THR A 141 -25.26 11.63 -12.53
CA THR A 141 -25.93 12.92 -12.80
C THR A 141 -26.24 13.60 -11.48
N LEU A 142 -25.70 14.79 -11.28
CA LEU A 142 -26.05 15.66 -10.16
C LEU A 142 -27.23 16.55 -10.58
N ILE A 143 -28.30 16.51 -9.80
CA ILE A 143 -29.52 17.28 -10.07
C ILE A 143 -29.73 18.29 -8.93
N GLY A 144 -29.74 19.57 -9.25
CA GLY A 144 -30.08 20.65 -8.31
C GLY A 144 -31.59 20.87 -8.24
N LEU A 145 -32.05 21.38 -7.12
CA LEU A 145 -33.43 21.86 -6.97
C LEU A 145 -33.39 23.37 -7.00
N LEU A 146 -33.98 23.99 -8.04
CA LEU A 146 -33.85 25.42 -8.34
C LEU A 146 -32.40 25.82 -8.62
N ALA A 147 -32.12 26.64 -9.61
CA ALA A 147 -30.77 27.08 -9.99
C ALA A 147 -30.08 27.99 -8.92
N LEU A 148 -30.25 27.67 -7.66
CA LEU A 148 -29.77 28.43 -6.50
C LEU A 148 -28.85 27.51 -5.66
N GLY A 149 -27.55 27.71 -5.81
CA GLY A 149 -26.57 27.01 -5.00
C GLY A 149 -25.90 25.79 -5.67
N GLY A 150 -25.24 24.98 -4.89
CA GLY A 150 -24.49 23.78 -5.32
C GLY A 150 -25.12 22.50 -4.84
N VAL A 151 -24.83 21.41 -5.55
CA VAL A 151 -25.11 20.05 -5.10
C VAL A 151 -23.80 19.31 -4.92
N THR A 152 -23.65 18.68 -3.78
CA THR A 152 -22.49 17.84 -3.45
C THR A 152 -22.94 16.39 -3.34
N GLN A 153 -22.21 15.50 -4.03
CA GLN A 153 -22.38 14.06 -3.92
C GLN A 153 -21.07 13.41 -3.52
N SER A 154 -21.14 12.53 -2.55
CA SER A 154 -20.00 11.74 -2.10
C SER A 154 -20.21 10.25 -2.37
N VAL A 155 -19.16 9.58 -2.84
CA VAL A 155 -19.13 8.15 -3.13
C VAL A 155 -17.95 7.52 -2.39
N THR A 156 -18.18 6.37 -1.75
CA THR A 156 -17.08 5.61 -1.14
C THR A 156 -16.30 4.86 -2.21
N ILE A 157 -15.00 5.00 -2.19
CA ILE A 157 -14.05 4.26 -3.01
C ILE A 157 -13.43 3.16 -2.15
N TYR A 158 -13.37 1.96 -2.68
CA TYR A 158 -12.86 0.78 -2.01
C TYR A 158 -11.51 0.37 -2.60
N GLY A 159 -10.49 0.35 -1.75
CA GLY A 159 -9.16 -0.13 -2.09
C GLY A 159 -8.97 -1.60 -1.70
N ARG A 160 -8.26 -2.37 -2.53
CA ARG A 160 -7.89 -3.76 -2.24
C ARG A 160 -6.45 -4.03 -2.65
N ILE A 161 -5.68 -4.62 -1.74
CA ILE A 161 -4.41 -5.30 -1.99
C ILE A 161 -4.71 -6.80 -1.93
N PRO A 162 -4.71 -7.53 -3.06
CA PRO A 162 -4.92 -8.97 -3.05
C PRO A 162 -3.77 -9.69 -2.33
N ALA A 163 -4.07 -10.78 -1.62
CA ALA A 163 -3.05 -11.60 -0.96
C ALA A 163 -1.95 -12.06 -1.92
N ALA A 164 -2.31 -12.36 -3.17
CA ALA A 164 -1.34 -12.73 -4.20
C ALA A 164 -0.33 -11.62 -4.54
N SER A 165 -0.68 -10.35 -4.32
CA SER A 165 0.20 -9.21 -4.54
C SER A 165 1.23 -9.00 -3.42
N LEU A 166 1.09 -9.70 -2.29
CA LEU A 166 2.00 -9.60 -1.15
C LEU A 166 3.27 -10.44 -1.38
N ALA A 167 3.21 -11.45 -2.23
CA ALA A 167 4.36 -12.29 -2.54
C ALA A 167 5.50 -11.46 -3.14
N GLY A 168 6.68 -11.53 -2.53
CA GLY A 168 7.86 -10.79 -2.96
C GLY A 168 7.89 -9.31 -2.58
N VAL A 169 6.87 -8.80 -1.89
CA VAL A 169 6.94 -7.46 -1.28
C VAL A 169 8.02 -7.45 -0.21
N GLY A 170 9.01 -6.60 -0.37
CA GLY A 170 10.19 -6.57 0.49
C GLY A 170 10.25 -5.33 1.37
N THR A 171 11.15 -5.41 2.34
CA THR A 171 11.51 -4.29 3.21
C THR A 171 12.89 -3.73 2.85
N THR A 172 13.23 -2.60 3.40
CA THR A 172 14.52 -1.94 3.20
C THR A 172 15.26 -1.87 4.53
N GLY A 173 16.44 -2.52 4.61
CA GLY A 173 17.30 -2.45 5.78
C GLY A 173 16.67 -3.01 7.06
N ASN A 174 15.88 -4.07 6.99
CA ASN A 174 15.12 -4.66 8.09
C ASN A 174 14.14 -3.69 8.77
N LEU A 175 13.70 -2.64 8.06
CA LEU A 175 12.75 -1.66 8.58
C LEU A 175 11.41 -1.76 7.84
N ASP A 176 10.34 -1.42 8.54
CA ASP A 176 9.03 -1.23 7.92
C ASP A 176 9.14 -0.26 6.76
N THR A 177 8.54 -0.61 5.63
CA THR A 177 8.76 0.10 4.38
C THR A 177 7.45 0.63 3.81
N VAL A 178 7.39 1.95 3.58
CA VAL A 178 6.20 2.60 3.01
C VAL A 178 6.20 2.48 1.49
N TYR A 179 5.12 1.96 0.93
CA TYR A 179 4.81 1.91 -0.49
C TYR A 179 3.77 2.98 -0.81
N THR A 180 3.96 3.75 -1.89
CA THR A 180 3.06 4.83 -2.27
C THR A 180 2.74 4.82 -3.76
N ALA A 181 1.54 5.27 -4.12
CA ALA A 181 1.14 5.64 -5.47
C ALA A 181 0.54 7.04 -5.43
N ASN A 182 1.07 7.96 -6.23
CA ASN A 182 0.55 9.31 -6.37
C ASN A 182 -0.32 9.39 -7.63
N PHE A 183 -1.50 10.00 -7.51
CA PHE A 183 -2.44 10.17 -8.61
C PHE A 183 -2.48 11.60 -9.17
N ALA A 184 -1.50 12.46 -8.85
CA ALA A 184 -1.35 13.75 -9.51
C ALA A 184 -1.15 13.56 -11.03
N GLY A 185 -1.98 14.22 -11.84
CA GLY A 185 -2.01 14.06 -13.29
C GLY A 185 -2.69 12.78 -13.79
N HIS A 186 -3.20 11.93 -12.90
CA HIS A 186 -3.90 10.69 -13.23
C HIS A 186 -5.38 10.68 -12.86
N GLY A 187 -5.86 11.66 -12.11
CA GLY A 187 -7.27 11.84 -11.75
C GLY A 187 -7.89 13.00 -12.53
N THR A 188 -9.05 12.79 -13.18
CA THR A 188 -9.79 13.86 -13.88
C THR A 188 -11.28 13.72 -13.69
N LEU A 189 -11.94 14.83 -13.41
CA LEU A 189 -13.38 14.99 -13.52
C LEU A 189 -13.70 15.58 -14.89
N GLN A 190 -14.49 14.88 -15.69
CA GLN A 190 -15.14 15.42 -16.88
C GLN A 190 -16.61 15.72 -16.55
N TYR A 191 -17.10 16.90 -16.89
CA TYR A 191 -18.48 17.26 -16.62
C TYR A 191 -19.07 18.16 -17.70
N VAL A 192 -20.37 18.02 -17.89
CA VAL A 192 -21.16 18.85 -18.79
C VAL A 192 -22.49 19.20 -18.13
N PHE A 193 -22.92 20.45 -18.28
CA PHE A 193 -24.24 20.87 -17.82
C PHE A 193 -25.31 20.53 -18.84
N GLY A 194 -26.39 19.91 -18.38
CA GLY A 194 -27.52 19.40 -19.17
C GLY A 194 -27.67 17.89 -18.99
N ALA A 195 -28.93 17.42 -18.84
CA ALA A 195 -29.23 16.02 -18.57
C ALA A 195 -28.91 15.07 -19.73
N ASP A 196 -29.01 15.54 -20.97
CA ASP A 196 -28.95 14.71 -22.19
C ASP A 196 -27.57 14.67 -22.84
N LYS A 197 -26.55 15.28 -22.23
CA LYS A 197 -25.22 15.38 -22.80
C LYS A 197 -24.26 14.37 -22.15
N PRO A 198 -23.44 13.65 -22.90
CA PRO A 198 -22.45 12.74 -22.33
C PRO A 198 -21.37 13.56 -21.62
N CYS A 199 -20.93 13.13 -20.42
CA CYS A 199 -19.91 13.81 -19.63
C CYS A 199 -18.57 14.01 -20.37
N THR A 200 -18.29 13.17 -21.37
CA THR A 200 -17.07 13.20 -22.19
C THR A 200 -16.95 14.41 -23.11
N SER A 201 -18.06 15.14 -23.34
CA SER A 201 -18.09 16.33 -24.21
C SER A 201 -17.86 17.66 -23.48
N GLY A 202 -17.59 17.64 -22.19
CA GLY A 202 -17.57 18.83 -21.34
C GLY A 202 -16.19 19.25 -20.86
N THR A 203 -16.19 20.04 -19.78
CA THR A 203 -14.98 20.57 -19.13
C THR A 203 -14.26 19.48 -18.35
N THR A 204 -12.93 19.53 -18.34
CA THR A 204 -12.07 18.62 -17.56
C THR A 204 -11.37 19.38 -16.43
N VAL A 205 -11.42 18.82 -15.22
CA VAL A 205 -10.72 19.31 -14.03
C VAL A 205 -9.87 18.18 -13.44
N ALA A 206 -8.61 18.48 -13.16
CA ALA A 206 -7.71 17.49 -12.52
C ALA A 206 -7.91 17.47 -11.00
N PHE A 207 -7.68 16.30 -10.40
CA PHE A 207 -7.57 16.12 -8.95
C PHE A 207 -6.44 15.15 -8.62
N SER A 208 -6.03 15.13 -7.35
CA SER A 208 -4.95 14.28 -6.88
C SER A 208 -5.28 13.71 -5.50
N PHE A 209 -4.71 12.55 -5.21
CA PHE A 209 -4.69 11.89 -3.91
C PHE A 209 -3.55 10.87 -3.89
N GLN A 210 -3.30 10.25 -2.76
CA GLN A 210 -2.30 9.19 -2.61
C GLN A 210 -2.95 7.89 -2.13
N ALA A 211 -2.42 6.75 -2.61
CA ALA A 211 -2.61 5.45 -1.98
C ALA A 211 -1.31 5.04 -1.31
N ARG A 212 -1.38 4.51 -0.07
CA ARG A 212 -0.21 4.08 0.68
C ARG A 212 -0.48 2.84 1.51
N ALA A 213 0.60 2.07 1.77
CA ALA A 213 0.64 0.94 2.69
C ALA A 213 2.01 0.85 3.32
N THR A 214 2.10 0.42 4.58
CA THR A 214 3.37 0.18 5.27
C THR A 214 3.59 -1.31 5.40
N ALA A 215 4.52 -1.86 4.62
CA ALA A 215 4.91 -3.27 4.70
C ALA A 215 5.82 -3.49 5.91
N THR A 216 5.42 -4.38 6.82
CA THR A 216 6.23 -4.72 8.00
C THR A 216 7.35 -5.67 7.66
N ASN A 217 8.50 -5.47 8.35
CA ASN A 217 9.49 -6.52 8.45
C ASN A 217 8.99 -7.61 9.40
N ASN A 218 8.90 -8.84 8.93
CA ASN A 218 8.37 -9.95 9.73
C ASN A 218 9.04 -11.28 9.35
N CYS A 219 9.19 -12.16 10.35
CA CYS A 219 9.73 -13.51 10.17
C CYS A 219 8.93 -14.52 10.98
N LEU A 220 8.75 -15.70 10.42
CA LEU A 220 8.16 -16.86 11.06
C LEU A 220 9.18 -18.02 11.07
N ILE A 221 9.20 -18.78 12.15
CA ILE A 221 10.08 -19.95 12.28
C ILE A 221 9.30 -21.14 12.81
N SER A 222 9.59 -22.32 12.28
CA SER A 222 9.13 -23.61 12.84
C SER A 222 10.24 -24.64 12.74
N ALA A 223 10.37 -25.47 13.78
CA ALA A 223 11.40 -26.50 13.86
C ALA A 223 10.80 -27.91 13.91
N SER A 224 11.46 -28.86 13.26
CA SER A 224 11.17 -30.27 13.40
C SER A 224 12.11 -30.91 14.43
N ASN A 225 11.66 -31.99 15.06
CA ASN A 225 12.49 -32.75 16.00
C ASN A 225 13.68 -33.37 15.28
N LEU A 226 14.86 -33.28 15.89
CA LEU A 226 16.07 -33.96 15.45
C LEU A 226 16.13 -35.33 16.15
N VAL A 227 15.92 -36.42 15.39
CA VAL A 227 15.77 -37.77 15.94
C VAL A 227 16.96 -38.64 15.52
N PHE A 228 17.79 -39.06 16.47
CA PHE A 228 18.97 -39.93 16.24
C PHE A 228 18.63 -41.40 16.10
N GLY A 229 17.38 -41.80 16.39
CA GLY A 229 16.97 -43.22 16.37
C GLY A 229 17.49 -44.02 17.54
N SER A 230 17.29 -45.33 17.46
CA SER A 230 17.75 -46.29 18.48
C SER A 230 19.12 -46.89 18.11
N GLY A 231 19.97 -47.14 19.12
CA GLY A 231 21.26 -47.85 18.94
C GLY A 231 22.30 -47.46 19.95
N SER A 232 23.47 -48.11 19.86
CA SER A 232 24.58 -47.88 20.77
C SER A 232 25.41 -46.66 20.37
N PRO A 233 25.80 -45.77 21.30
CA PRO A 233 26.72 -44.67 21.05
C PRO A 233 28.19 -45.08 20.92
N LEU A 234 28.49 -46.38 20.97
CA LEU A 234 29.82 -46.90 20.61
C LEU A 234 30.12 -46.70 19.10
N SER A 235 29.11 -46.44 18.28
CA SER A 235 29.24 -45.98 16.91
C SER A 235 28.61 -44.57 16.75
N GLU A 236 29.15 -43.80 15.82
CA GLU A 236 28.63 -42.48 15.48
C GLU A 236 27.17 -42.55 14.99
N ARG A 237 26.35 -41.58 15.39
CA ARG A 237 24.97 -41.44 14.96
C ARG A 237 24.74 -40.09 14.37
N ARG A 238 24.10 -40.04 13.20
CA ARG A 238 23.76 -38.82 12.49
C ARG A 238 22.26 -38.73 12.30
N ALA A 239 21.77 -37.49 12.32
CA ALA A 239 20.39 -37.17 12.03
C ALA A 239 20.33 -35.81 11.33
N SER A 240 19.28 -35.59 10.57
CA SER A 240 19.00 -34.26 9.98
C SER A 240 17.53 -33.94 10.07
N ALA A 241 17.22 -32.68 10.30
CA ALA A 241 15.85 -32.20 10.38
C ALA A 241 15.77 -30.76 9.84
N PRO A 242 14.67 -30.37 9.15
CA PRO A 242 14.50 -29.02 8.67
C PRO A 242 14.06 -28.09 9.79
N LEU A 243 14.55 -26.86 9.73
CA LEU A 243 14.09 -25.69 10.41
C LEU A 243 13.56 -24.75 9.34
N ASN A 244 12.24 -24.52 9.33
CA ASN A 244 11.61 -23.72 8.29
C ASN A 244 11.52 -22.26 8.73
N VAL A 245 12.04 -21.37 7.90
CA VAL A 245 12.04 -19.92 8.11
C VAL A 245 11.30 -19.23 6.97
N THR A 246 10.40 -18.34 7.29
CA THR A 246 9.70 -17.51 6.30
C THR A 246 9.85 -16.07 6.73
N CYS A 247 10.70 -15.30 6.04
CA CYS A 247 10.91 -13.90 6.31
C CYS A 247 10.47 -13.04 5.12
N THR A 248 10.03 -11.81 5.40
CA THR A 248 9.78 -10.79 4.39
C THR A 248 10.96 -10.70 3.42
N ALA A 249 10.69 -10.50 2.15
CA ALA A 249 11.75 -10.43 1.13
C ALA A 249 12.76 -9.32 1.45
N ASN A 250 14.05 -9.63 1.26
CA ASN A 250 15.21 -8.81 1.61
C ASN A 250 15.41 -8.52 3.11
N SER A 251 14.66 -9.16 3.99
CA SER A 251 14.94 -9.13 5.43
C SER A 251 16.14 -10.03 5.74
N SER A 252 17.19 -9.47 6.32
CA SER A 252 18.31 -10.27 6.86
C SER A 252 17.90 -10.84 8.20
N TYR A 253 18.26 -12.09 8.45
CA TYR A 253 17.94 -12.77 9.71
C TYR A 253 19.10 -13.59 10.25
N GLN A 254 19.08 -13.84 11.55
CA GLN A 254 20.00 -14.72 12.25
C GLN A 254 19.21 -15.77 13.05
N ILE A 255 19.73 -16.99 13.07
CA ILE A 255 19.18 -18.06 13.88
C ILE A 255 20.26 -18.53 14.88
N SER A 256 19.95 -18.42 16.14
CA SER A 256 20.77 -18.90 17.24
C SER A 256 20.09 -20.06 17.97
N MET A 257 20.88 -20.89 18.61
CA MET A 257 20.43 -22.01 19.41
C MET A 257 21.12 -22.01 20.77
N ASP A 258 20.36 -22.25 21.84
CA ASP A 258 20.92 -22.34 23.18
C ASP A 258 21.69 -23.67 23.42
N GLY A 259 22.16 -23.83 24.64
CA GLY A 259 22.88 -25.05 25.07
C GLY A 259 21.99 -26.18 25.59
N GLY A 260 20.65 -26.00 25.52
CA GLY A 260 19.73 -26.98 26.09
C GLY A 260 19.94 -27.25 27.56
N ALA A 261 19.75 -28.49 28.01
CA ALA A 261 19.91 -28.91 29.39
C ALA A 261 21.33 -28.69 29.93
N SER A 262 22.35 -28.69 29.09
CA SER A 262 23.74 -28.45 29.48
C SER A 262 24.05 -26.96 29.75
N GLY A 263 23.24 -26.06 29.21
CA GLY A 263 23.50 -24.58 29.21
C GLY A 263 24.68 -24.16 28.32
N ASN A 264 25.43 -25.12 27.72
CA ASN A 264 26.61 -24.84 26.88
C ASN A 264 26.36 -25.26 25.43
N PRO A 265 26.22 -24.31 24.47
CA PRO A 265 25.97 -24.66 23.09
C PRO A 265 27.11 -25.40 22.39
N ALA A 266 28.35 -25.38 22.93
CA ALA A 266 29.47 -26.12 22.41
C ALA A 266 29.55 -27.54 22.96
N ALA A 267 28.86 -27.85 24.08
CA ALA A 267 28.92 -29.14 24.77
C ALA A 267 27.51 -29.60 25.19
N ARG A 268 26.60 -29.72 24.21
CA ARG A 268 25.21 -30.14 24.44
C ARG A 268 25.14 -31.61 24.89
N THR A 269 24.19 -31.89 25.78
CA THR A 269 23.93 -33.24 26.26
C THR A 269 22.44 -33.55 26.31
N MET A 270 22.05 -34.69 25.77
CA MET A 270 20.74 -35.28 26.04
C MET A 270 20.76 -35.98 27.40
N LYS A 271 19.70 -35.92 28.17
CA LYS A 271 19.59 -36.52 29.51
C LYS A 271 18.55 -37.64 29.53
N ASN A 272 18.88 -38.73 30.21
CA ASN A 272 17.93 -39.75 30.57
C ASN A 272 17.18 -39.29 31.84
N SER A 273 15.86 -39.19 31.76
CA SER A 273 15.02 -38.71 32.87
C SER A 273 14.94 -39.66 34.07
N VAL A 274 15.29 -40.96 33.85
CA VAL A 274 15.22 -42.01 34.91
C VAL A 274 16.55 -42.11 35.65
N THR A 275 17.67 -42.21 34.89
CA THR A 275 19.01 -42.45 35.47
C THR A 275 19.79 -41.16 35.72
N GLY A 276 19.40 -40.06 35.08
CA GLY A 276 20.12 -38.78 35.14
C GLY A 276 21.41 -38.77 34.28
N GLU A 277 21.78 -39.89 33.65
CA GLU A 277 22.96 -39.98 32.80
C GLU A 277 22.80 -39.14 31.54
N THR A 278 23.93 -38.71 30.97
CA THR A 278 23.96 -37.82 29.82
C THR A 278 24.66 -38.43 28.62
N LEU A 279 24.26 -38.02 27.43
CA LEU A 279 24.83 -38.41 26.14
C LEU A 279 25.15 -37.15 25.33
N GLY A 280 26.43 -36.92 25.04
CA GLY A 280 26.91 -35.76 24.30
C GLY A 280 26.49 -35.78 22.84
N TYR A 281 26.13 -34.59 22.28
CA TYR A 281 25.81 -34.46 20.87
C TYR A 281 26.16 -33.07 20.34
N ARG A 282 26.16 -32.90 19.03
CA ARG A 282 26.47 -31.65 18.31
C ARG A 282 25.37 -31.30 17.31
N ILE A 283 25.20 -30.01 17.04
CA ILE A 283 24.36 -29.52 15.95
C ILE A 283 25.20 -28.58 15.11
N SER A 284 25.06 -28.66 13.77
CA SER A 284 25.69 -27.80 12.77
C SER A 284 24.71 -27.48 11.64
N ALA A 285 24.92 -26.37 10.91
CA ALA A 285 24.10 -25.99 9.76
C ALA A 285 24.52 -26.73 8.46
N THR A 286 25.70 -27.33 8.45
CA THR A 286 26.20 -28.18 7.36
C THR A 286 26.78 -29.48 7.96
N PRO A 287 26.79 -30.62 7.22
CA PRO A 287 27.42 -31.84 7.72
C PRO A 287 28.86 -31.56 8.15
N ASP A 288 29.18 -31.96 9.39
CA ASP A 288 30.52 -31.78 10.00
C ASP A 288 31.03 -30.33 10.05
N GLY A 289 30.14 -29.35 9.88
CA GLY A 289 30.46 -27.95 9.93
C GLY A 289 30.68 -27.39 11.34
N PRO A 290 30.89 -26.08 11.46
CA PRO A 290 31.00 -25.39 12.74
C PRO A 290 29.80 -25.65 13.64
N LEU A 291 30.04 -25.70 14.95
CA LEU A 291 28.97 -25.89 15.93
C LEU A 291 27.97 -24.72 15.85
N TRP A 292 26.71 -25.05 15.65
CA TRP A 292 25.62 -24.05 15.61
C TRP A 292 25.14 -23.77 17.03
N GLY A 293 25.33 -22.54 17.47
CA GLY A 293 24.94 -22.07 18.80
C GLY A 293 24.46 -20.62 18.76
N ASN A 294 24.85 -19.87 19.78
CA ASN A 294 24.48 -18.47 19.95
C ASN A 294 25.66 -17.50 19.77
N GLY A 295 26.78 -17.97 19.20
CA GLY A 295 28.00 -17.19 19.05
C GLY A 295 28.93 -17.21 20.26
N SER A 296 28.52 -17.83 21.39
CA SER A 296 29.38 -18.03 22.56
C SER A 296 30.12 -19.35 22.47
N ALA A 297 31.15 -19.52 23.31
CA ALA A 297 31.93 -20.77 23.48
C ALA A 297 32.46 -21.33 22.15
N GLY A 298 32.80 -20.50 21.17
CA GLY A 298 33.31 -20.93 19.86
C GLY A 298 32.24 -21.47 18.91
N THR A 299 30.96 -21.28 19.21
CA THR A 299 29.86 -21.62 18.30
C THR A 299 29.54 -20.48 17.33
N THR A 300 28.87 -20.79 16.23
CA THR A 300 28.43 -19.81 15.21
C THR A 300 26.91 -19.68 15.23
N VAL A 301 26.40 -18.55 14.73
CA VAL A 301 24.99 -18.38 14.38
C VAL A 301 24.79 -18.61 12.89
N TYR A 302 23.61 -19.06 12.49
CA TYR A 302 23.24 -19.11 11.08
C TYR A 302 22.71 -17.74 10.63
N THR A 303 23.11 -17.29 9.45
CA THR A 303 22.62 -16.04 8.85
C THR A 303 21.96 -16.33 7.50
N GLY A 304 20.89 -15.60 7.20
CA GLY A 304 20.18 -15.73 5.93
C GLY A 304 19.48 -14.45 5.52
N THR A 305 18.89 -14.48 4.33
CA THR A 305 18.06 -13.38 3.80
C THR A 305 16.72 -13.95 3.35
N GLY A 306 15.64 -13.33 3.79
CA GLY A 306 14.28 -13.66 3.41
C GLY A 306 14.01 -13.43 1.93
N ASN A 307 13.19 -14.26 1.34
CA ASN A 307 12.74 -14.15 -0.05
C ASN A 307 11.21 -14.08 -0.18
N GLY A 308 10.48 -13.92 0.95
CA GLY A 308 9.02 -13.92 1.00
C GLY A 308 8.39 -15.31 1.01
N ALA A 309 9.19 -16.38 0.85
CA ALA A 309 8.73 -17.76 0.86
C ALA A 309 9.41 -18.57 1.98
N THR A 310 8.89 -19.75 2.28
CA THR A 310 9.49 -20.64 3.26
C THR A 310 10.81 -21.20 2.74
N GLN A 311 11.86 -21.03 3.51
CA GLN A 311 13.22 -21.55 3.28
C GLN A 311 13.53 -22.62 4.33
N ALA A 312 13.97 -23.80 3.89
CA ALA A 312 14.38 -24.87 4.79
C ALA A 312 15.88 -24.76 5.12
N VAL A 313 16.20 -24.52 6.37
CA VAL A 313 17.56 -24.53 6.90
C VAL A 313 17.76 -25.87 7.59
N MET A 314 18.70 -26.69 7.10
CA MET A 314 18.91 -28.04 7.66
C MET A 314 19.74 -28.00 8.94
N MET A 315 19.22 -28.62 9.98
CA MET A 315 19.98 -28.95 11.18
C MET A 315 20.63 -30.33 10.98
N HIS A 316 21.95 -30.41 11.15
CA HIS A 316 22.69 -31.65 11.11
C HIS A 316 23.17 -31.99 12.51
N GLY A 317 22.63 -33.09 13.06
CA GLY A 317 22.97 -33.60 14.37
C GLY A 317 23.97 -34.73 14.29
N LEU A 318 24.89 -34.76 15.24
CA LEU A 318 25.89 -35.79 15.41
C LEU A 318 25.99 -36.19 16.88
N VAL A 319 25.75 -37.46 17.18
CA VAL A 319 26.20 -38.12 18.42
C VAL A 319 27.54 -38.76 18.12
N PRO A 320 28.67 -38.21 18.61
CA PRO A 320 29.98 -38.81 18.36
C PRO A 320 30.13 -40.15 19.11
N ARG A 321 31.08 -40.96 18.65
CA ARG A 321 31.45 -42.19 19.36
C ARG A 321 31.88 -41.85 20.79
N GLN A 322 31.22 -42.46 21.77
CA GLN A 322 31.47 -42.22 23.20
C GLN A 322 31.11 -43.47 24.02
N ARG A 323 31.47 -43.47 25.30
CA ARG A 323 31.10 -44.55 26.22
C ARG A 323 29.56 -44.65 26.25
N ALA A 324 29.08 -45.91 26.18
CA ALA A 324 27.65 -46.16 26.27
C ALA A 324 27.16 -45.95 27.72
N PRO A 325 26.19 -45.03 27.92
CA PRO A 325 25.53 -44.94 29.21
C PRO A 325 24.44 -46.03 29.32
N THR A 326 23.72 -46.08 30.43
CA THR A 326 22.60 -47.01 30.64
C THR A 326 21.59 -46.93 29.50
N PRO A 327 21.11 -48.07 28.95
CA PRO A 327 20.06 -48.07 27.93
C PRO A 327 18.82 -47.32 28.40
N GLY A 328 18.25 -46.50 27.52
CA GLY A 328 17.07 -45.69 27.84
C GLY A 328 16.79 -44.57 26.81
N ASN A 329 15.82 -43.74 27.13
CA ASN A 329 15.47 -42.60 26.30
C ASN A 329 16.26 -41.37 26.76
N TYR A 330 17.05 -40.81 25.85
CA TYR A 330 17.82 -39.57 26.04
C TYR A 330 17.19 -38.43 25.27
N ARG A 331 16.92 -37.31 25.95
CA ARG A 331 16.24 -36.14 25.37
C ARG A 331 16.94 -34.87 25.77
N ASP A 332 16.86 -33.89 24.90
CA ASP A 332 17.21 -32.49 25.17
C ASP A 332 16.17 -31.56 24.51
N THR A 333 16.03 -30.36 25.04
CA THR A 333 15.18 -29.32 24.49
C THR A 333 16.04 -28.10 24.20
N ILE A 334 16.09 -27.71 22.93
CA ILE A 334 16.86 -26.56 22.46
C ILE A 334 15.90 -25.43 22.14
N THR A 335 16.18 -24.23 22.67
CA THR A 335 15.51 -23.01 22.27
C THR A 335 16.18 -22.47 21.01
N VAL A 336 15.37 -22.29 19.96
CA VAL A 336 15.80 -21.64 18.72
C VAL A 336 15.28 -20.20 18.73
N GLN A 337 16.18 -19.25 18.57
CA GLN A 337 15.86 -17.83 18.52
C GLN A 337 16.13 -17.30 17.12
N LEU A 338 15.14 -16.62 16.54
CA LEU A 338 15.21 -15.92 15.27
C LEU A 338 15.26 -14.41 15.55
N THR A 339 16.27 -13.74 15.02
CA THR A 339 16.44 -12.27 15.09
C THR A 339 16.47 -11.70 13.68
N PHE A 340 15.72 -10.62 13.43
CA PHE A 340 15.59 -9.99 12.09
C PHE A 340 15.39 -8.49 12.18
#